data_d78690eba66d4186d1d6fbdbb37cb740
#
_entry.id   d78690eba66d4186d1d6fbdbb37cb740
#
_cell.length_a   1.000
_cell.length_b   1.000
_cell.length_c   1.000
_cell.angle_alpha   90.00
_cell.angle_beta   90.00
_cell.angle_gamma   90.00
#
_symmetry.space_group_name_H-M   'P 1'
#
loop_
_entity.id
_entity.type
_entity.pdbx_description
1 polymer ?
#
loop_
_entity_poly.entity_id
_entity_poly.type
_entity_poly.pdbx_seq_one_letter_code
_entity_poly.pdbx_strand_id
1 'polypeptide(L)'
;AFAGALLCPRLPFRQFLARERHEIAACEKLGVTPAVLMRRMTAVSPYRHWHFFDGYAPGYLRAVYRGNGIPLPWGNMSLVPDACPNWAVFKLLPDSTAARRAAERPVSQISVMRDGDAPRLYCCHSLRTRDAADQWHVLSVGIDLAPALLAQGLDANEIVNSIDDACRRGGGNGALPAPAATAIRSVSHVLNIDWIARALDSPATVICPRSRGCPRKTPCHTASN
;
A
#
# COMPACT_ATOMS: atom_id res chain seq x y z
N ALA A 1 20.74 3.50 -0.94
CA ALA A 1 20.45 4.42 0.18
C ALA A 1 21.17 5.75 0.05
N PHE A 2 22.48 5.76 -0.20
CA PHE A 2 23.30 6.97 -0.25
C PHE A 2 22.89 7.94 -1.38
N ALA A 3 22.74 7.46 -2.61
CA ALA A 3 22.30 8.28 -3.74
C ALA A 3 20.96 9.00 -3.50
N GLY A 4 19.98 8.30 -2.90
CA GLY A 4 18.71 8.93 -2.55
C GLY A 4 18.84 10.01 -1.47
N ALA A 5 19.83 9.91 -0.58
CA ALA A 5 20.10 10.94 0.42
C ALA A 5 20.74 12.21 -0.18
N LEU A 6 21.55 12.06 -1.22
CA LEU A 6 22.13 13.17 -1.97
C LEU A 6 21.07 13.89 -2.82
N LEU A 7 20.26 13.13 -3.56
CA LEU A 7 19.22 13.69 -4.43
C LEU A 7 18.06 14.33 -3.63
N CYS A 8 17.75 13.78 -2.47
CA CYS A 8 16.64 14.19 -1.63
C CYS A 8 17.11 14.35 -0.17
N PRO A 9 17.83 15.44 0.18
CA PRO A 9 18.30 15.69 1.53
C PRO A 9 17.13 15.75 2.52
N ARG A 10 17.33 15.22 3.75
CA ARG A 10 16.25 14.90 4.70
C ARG A 10 15.29 16.07 4.96
N LEU A 11 15.80 17.23 5.36
CA LEU A 11 14.93 18.35 5.77
C LEU A 11 14.21 18.99 4.58
N PRO A 12 14.89 19.40 3.48
CA PRO A 12 14.20 19.94 2.31
C PRO A 12 13.20 18.96 1.73
N PHE A 13 13.51 17.66 1.71
CA PHE A 13 12.63 16.65 1.17
C PHE A 13 11.37 16.46 2.03
N ARG A 14 11.47 16.54 3.37
CA ARG A 14 10.29 16.51 4.25
C ARG A 14 9.37 17.72 4.02
N GLN A 15 9.94 18.91 3.85
CA GLN A 15 9.17 20.11 3.52
C GLN A 15 8.50 19.98 2.15
N PHE A 16 9.22 19.43 1.18
CA PHE A 16 8.68 19.12 -0.14
C PHE A 16 7.50 18.15 -0.05
N LEU A 17 7.64 17.01 0.65
CA LEU A 17 6.56 16.05 0.83
C LEU A 17 5.33 16.65 1.48
N ALA A 18 5.51 17.50 2.50
CA ALA A 18 4.41 18.17 3.16
C ALA A 18 3.68 19.13 2.21
N ARG A 19 4.40 19.89 1.40
CA ARG A 19 3.82 20.82 0.41
C ARG A 19 3.11 20.07 -0.72
N GLU A 20 3.70 19.01 -1.22
CA GLU A 20 3.14 18.19 -2.31
C GLU A 20 2.18 17.09 -1.79
N ARG A 21 1.82 17.10 -0.50
CA ARG A 21 0.86 16.17 0.11
C ARG A 21 1.16 14.71 -0.17
N HIS A 22 2.46 14.38 -0.24
CA HIS A 22 3.00 13.04 -0.51
C HIS A 22 2.61 12.45 -1.88
N GLU A 23 2.31 13.31 -2.87
CA GLU A 23 1.97 12.86 -4.22
C GLU A 23 3.15 12.24 -4.96
N ILE A 24 2.94 11.06 -5.57
CA ILE A 24 3.99 10.35 -6.31
C ILE A 24 4.38 11.10 -7.59
N ALA A 25 3.41 11.69 -8.29
CA ALA A 25 3.66 12.49 -9.48
C ALA A 25 4.61 13.68 -9.22
N ALA A 26 4.73 14.13 -7.97
CA ALA A 26 5.66 15.19 -7.60
C ALA A 26 7.14 14.82 -7.80
N CYS A 27 7.47 13.56 -8.07
CA CYS A 27 8.84 13.14 -8.40
C CYS A 27 9.42 13.89 -9.59
N GLU A 28 8.60 14.28 -10.57
CA GLU A 28 8.99 15.08 -11.74
C GLU A 28 9.58 16.44 -11.34
N LYS A 29 9.01 17.08 -10.31
CA LYS A 29 9.49 18.38 -9.78
C LYS A 29 10.89 18.30 -9.17
N LEU A 30 11.31 17.10 -8.77
CA LEU A 30 12.63 16.81 -8.19
C LEU A 30 13.60 16.22 -9.21
N GLY A 31 13.14 15.92 -10.43
CA GLY A 31 13.95 15.22 -11.43
C GLY A 31 14.39 13.82 -10.98
N VAL A 32 13.56 13.13 -10.17
CA VAL A 32 13.84 11.77 -9.69
C VAL A 32 12.77 10.80 -10.16
N THR A 33 13.09 9.50 -10.15
CA THR A 33 12.11 8.47 -10.49
C THR A 33 11.11 8.25 -9.35
N PRO A 34 9.89 7.73 -9.64
CA PRO A 34 8.93 7.34 -8.60
C PRO A 34 9.54 6.39 -7.56
N ALA A 35 10.39 5.45 -7.98
CA ALA A 35 11.07 4.52 -7.07
C ALA A 35 11.96 5.24 -6.05
N VAL A 36 12.71 6.26 -6.49
CA VAL A 36 13.57 7.07 -5.60
C VAL A 36 12.70 7.86 -4.63
N LEU A 37 11.65 8.53 -5.12
CA LEU A 37 10.74 9.30 -4.28
C LEU A 37 10.06 8.42 -3.22
N MET A 38 9.41 7.33 -3.61
CA MET A 38 8.68 6.42 -2.71
C MET A 38 9.62 5.83 -1.65
N ARG A 39 10.78 5.31 -2.06
CA ARG A 39 11.77 4.75 -1.14
C ARG A 39 12.31 5.80 -0.18
N ARG A 40 12.55 7.01 -0.66
CA ARG A 40 13.02 8.10 0.18
C ARG A 40 11.96 8.57 1.15
N MET A 41 10.71 8.65 0.71
CA MET A 41 9.55 8.98 1.55
C MET A 41 9.48 8.07 2.79
N THR A 42 9.61 6.77 2.63
CA THR A 42 9.57 5.82 3.75
C THR A 42 10.74 5.98 4.73
N ALA A 43 11.89 6.48 4.26
CA ALA A 43 13.08 6.64 5.08
C ALA A 43 13.13 7.95 5.87
N VAL A 44 12.40 8.99 5.44
CA VAL A 44 12.49 10.33 6.05
C VAL A 44 11.21 10.84 6.66
N SER A 45 10.07 10.20 6.38
CA SER A 45 8.79 10.59 6.95
C SER A 45 8.84 10.60 8.48
N PRO A 46 8.18 11.56 9.16
CA PRO A 46 8.03 11.53 10.60
C PRO A 46 7.18 10.35 11.08
N TYR A 47 6.36 9.79 10.20
CA TYR A 47 5.52 8.63 10.49
C TYR A 47 6.33 7.35 10.32
N ARG A 48 6.29 6.45 11.31
CA ARG A 48 7.17 5.27 11.37
C ARG A 48 6.59 4.02 10.71
N HIS A 49 5.33 4.04 10.34
CA HIS A 49 4.59 2.83 9.94
C HIS A 49 4.48 2.67 8.42
N TRP A 50 5.55 3.02 7.71
CA TRP A 50 5.64 2.90 6.27
C TRP A 50 6.12 1.53 5.81
N HIS A 51 5.67 1.13 4.62
CA HIS A 51 6.28 0.06 3.86
C HIS A 51 6.48 0.49 2.40
N PHE A 52 7.40 -0.19 1.73
CA PHE A 52 7.66 -0.02 0.31
C PHE A 52 7.98 -1.36 -0.30
N PHE A 53 7.39 -1.63 -1.46
CA PHE A 53 7.66 -2.82 -2.28
C PHE A 53 7.99 -2.40 -3.70
N ASP A 54 8.94 -3.12 -4.30
CA ASP A 54 9.27 -3.07 -5.72
C ASP A 54 9.16 -4.49 -6.26
N GLY A 55 8.08 -4.75 -7.01
CA GLY A 55 7.66 -6.09 -7.40
C GLY A 55 7.66 -6.29 -8.90
N TYR A 56 8.10 -7.48 -9.33
CA TYR A 56 8.10 -7.96 -10.70
C TYR A 56 7.26 -9.23 -10.85
N ALA A 57 6.66 -9.42 -12.01
CA ALA A 57 5.97 -10.67 -12.30
C ALA A 57 6.94 -11.87 -12.28
N PRO A 58 6.51 -13.05 -11.83
CA PRO A 58 5.17 -13.39 -11.35
C PRO A 58 4.94 -13.11 -9.86
N GLY A 59 5.88 -12.60 -9.11
CA GLY A 59 5.78 -12.33 -7.67
C GLY A 59 7.15 -12.09 -7.02
N TYR A 60 8.14 -11.72 -7.83
CA TYR A 60 9.48 -11.40 -7.34
C TYR A 60 9.50 -10.01 -6.71
N LEU A 61 9.99 -9.90 -5.47
CA LEU A 61 10.18 -8.65 -4.77
C LEU A 61 11.66 -8.26 -4.79
N ARG A 62 12.02 -7.31 -5.65
CA ARG A 62 13.39 -6.78 -5.77
C ARG A 62 13.78 -5.92 -4.57
N ALA A 63 12.85 -5.18 -4.02
CA ALA A 63 13.07 -4.37 -2.84
C ALA A 63 11.87 -4.42 -1.90
N VAL A 64 12.18 -4.47 -0.61
CA VAL A 64 11.20 -4.49 0.48
C VAL A 64 11.68 -3.60 1.59
N TYR A 65 10.78 -2.73 2.07
CA TYR A 65 10.93 -2.01 3.32
C TYR A 65 9.65 -2.20 4.14
N ARG A 66 9.80 -2.57 5.41
CA ARG A 66 8.68 -2.93 6.29
C ARG A 66 8.78 -2.26 7.65
N GLY A 67 8.76 -0.95 7.68
CA GLY A 67 8.81 -0.17 8.92
C GLY A 67 7.63 -0.42 9.86
N ASN A 68 6.55 -1.00 9.35
CA ASN A 68 5.35 -1.37 10.10
C ASN A 68 5.27 -2.86 10.45
N GLY A 69 6.30 -3.65 10.09
CA GLY A 69 6.34 -5.07 10.41
C GLY A 69 5.35 -5.93 9.62
N ILE A 70 4.93 -5.54 8.40
CA ILE A 70 4.13 -6.43 7.54
C ILE A 70 4.84 -7.77 7.40
N PRO A 71 4.21 -8.89 7.77
CA PRO A 71 4.80 -10.20 7.60
C PRO A 71 4.90 -10.56 6.12
N LEU A 72 6.06 -11.06 5.72
CA LEU A 72 6.27 -11.68 4.41
C LEU A 72 6.56 -13.17 4.60
N PRO A 73 5.84 -14.04 3.90
CA PRO A 73 5.98 -15.49 4.10
C PRO A 73 7.39 -16.01 3.83
N TRP A 74 8.11 -15.39 2.89
CA TRP A 74 9.40 -15.91 2.38
C TRP A 74 10.55 -14.91 2.53
N GLY A 75 10.45 -13.96 3.43
CA GLY A 75 11.52 -12.99 3.65
C GLY A 75 11.63 -11.92 2.57
N ASN A 76 12.75 -11.22 2.58
CA ASN A 76 13.02 -10.12 1.65
C ASN A 76 13.60 -10.64 0.33
N MET A 77 13.32 -9.96 -0.76
CA MET A 77 13.93 -10.21 -2.08
C MET A 77 13.66 -11.61 -2.63
N SER A 78 12.61 -12.26 -2.17
CA SER A 78 12.28 -13.62 -2.59
C SER A 78 11.17 -13.63 -3.61
N LEU A 79 11.14 -14.67 -4.43
CA LEU A 79 9.95 -15.01 -5.20
C LEU A 79 8.85 -15.43 -4.21
N VAL A 80 7.68 -14.83 -4.32
CA VAL A 80 6.50 -15.16 -3.54
C VAL A 80 5.62 -16.07 -4.39
N PRO A 81 5.72 -17.40 -4.23
CA PRO A 81 5.11 -18.34 -5.18
C PRO A 81 3.58 -18.34 -5.13
N ASP A 82 3.01 -17.98 -4.00
CA ASP A 82 1.56 -17.89 -3.80
C ASP A 82 1.18 -16.50 -3.28
N ALA A 83 1.54 -15.47 -4.05
CA ALA A 83 1.25 -14.10 -3.71
C ALA A 83 -0.26 -13.84 -3.61
N CYS A 84 -0.70 -13.21 -2.52
CA CYS A 84 -2.10 -12.82 -2.40
C CYS A 84 -2.43 -11.72 -3.41
N PRO A 85 -3.33 -11.97 -4.37
CA PRO A 85 -3.64 -11.00 -5.43
C PRO A 85 -4.33 -9.74 -4.92
N ASN A 86 -4.81 -9.76 -3.68
CA ASN A 86 -5.39 -8.59 -3.04
C ASN A 86 -4.32 -7.64 -2.46
N TRP A 87 -3.06 -8.02 -2.38
CA TRP A 87 -2.00 -7.09 -2.04
C TRP A 87 -1.81 -6.08 -3.18
N ALA A 88 -1.76 -4.81 -2.86
CA ALA A 88 -1.68 -3.74 -3.84
C ALA A 88 -0.53 -3.92 -4.85
N VAL A 89 0.65 -4.37 -4.39
CA VAL A 89 1.79 -4.65 -5.27
C VAL A 89 1.53 -5.81 -6.22
N PHE A 90 0.90 -6.89 -5.75
CA PHE A 90 0.65 -8.09 -6.58
C PHE A 90 -0.58 -7.93 -7.48
N LYS A 91 -1.55 -7.11 -7.07
CA LYS A 91 -2.76 -6.83 -7.85
C LYS A 91 -2.47 -6.20 -9.21
N LEU A 92 -1.42 -5.41 -9.31
CA LEU A 92 -1.04 -4.70 -10.54
C LEU A 92 0.04 -5.43 -11.36
N LEU A 93 0.61 -6.54 -10.87
CA LEU A 93 1.65 -7.29 -11.60
C LEU A 93 1.12 -8.03 -12.84
N PRO A 94 -0.07 -8.68 -12.82
CA PRO A 94 -0.56 -9.41 -13.98
C PRO A 94 -0.75 -8.50 -15.19
N ASP A 95 -0.48 -9.02 -16.39
CA ASP A 95 -0.72 -8.31 -17.64
C ASP A 95 -2.20 -8.42 -18.05
N SER A 96 -3.08 -7.90 -17.21
CA SER A 96 -4.51 -7.82 -17.44
C SER A 96 -4.91 -6.45 -18.01
N THR A 97 -6.08 -6.36 -18.61
CA THR A 97 -6.62 -5.08 -19.09
C THR A 97 -6.76 -4.06 -17.95
N ALA A 98 -7.15 -4.51 -16.74
CA ALA A 98 -7.21 -3.67 -15.56
C ALA A 98 -5.83 -3.16 -15.14
N ALA A 99 -4.80 -4.02 -15.16
CA ALA A 99 -3.42 -3.63 -14.86
C ALA A 99 -2.83 -2.68 -15.92
N ARG A 100 -3.18 -2.86 -17.20
CA ARG A 100 -2.77 -1.93 -18.26
C ARG A 100 -3.38 -0.55 -18.10
N ARG A 101 -4.69 -0.47 -17.76
CA ARG A 101 -5.36 0.81 -17.45
C ARG A 101 -4.80 1.47 -16.19
N ALA A 102 -4.47 0.69 -15.15
CA ALA A 102 -3.86 1.18 -13.93
C ALA A 102 -2.40 1.65 -14.13
N ALA A 103 -1.72 1.22 -15.22
CA ALA A 103 -0.38 1.68 -15.53
C ALA A 103 -0.28 3.19 -15.83
N GLU A 104 -1.40 3.81 -16.20
CA GLU A 104 -1.45 5.24 -16.52
C GLU A 104 -1.61 6.13 -15.30
N ARG A 105 -2.09 5.60 -14.18
CA ARG A 105 -2.34 6.35 -12.94
C ARG A 105 -2.06 5.51 -11.70
N PRO A 106 -1.51 6.13 -10.64
CA PRO A 106 -1.38 5.44 -9.35
C PRO A 106 -2.75 5.02 -8.79
N VAL A 107 -2.79 3.85 -8.16
CA VAL A 107 -3.99 3.28 -7.54
C VAL A 107 -3.81 3.27 -6.02
N SER A 108 -4.81 3.79 -5.30
CA SER A 108 -4.86 3.74 -3.84
C SER A 108 -5.81 2.63 -3.37
N GLN A 109 -5.44 1.95 -2.29
CA GLN A 109 -6.21 0.82 -1.76
C GLN A 109 -6.15 0.77 -0.23
N ILE A 110 -7.30 0.62 0.41
CA ILE A 110 -7.42 0.24 1.81
C ILE A 110 -7.42 -1.28 1.92
N SER A 111 -6.61 -1.81 2.84
CA SER A 111 -6.50 -3.25 3.04
C SER A 111 -6.46 -3.59 4.52
N VAL A 112 -7.20 -4.63 4.88
CA VAL A 112 -7.14 -5.24 6.21
C VAL A 112 -6.32 -6.51 6.13
N MET A 113 -5.39 -6.69 7.07
CA MET A 113 -4.66 -7.93 7.26
C MET A 113 -4.77 -8.38 8.71
N ARG A 114 -5.15 -9.66 8.89
CA ARG A 114 -5.11 -10.32 10.19
C ARG A 114 -3.90 -11.23 10.24
N ASP A 115 -3.02 -10.95 11.19
CA ASP A 115 -1.87 -11.78 11.52
C ASP A 115 -1.87 -11.97 13.04
N GLY A 116 -2.35 -13.13 13.49
CA GLY A 116 -2.63 -13.37 14.90
C GLY A 116 -3.78 -12.46 15.41
N ASP A 117 -3.64 -11.99 16.64
CA ASP A 117 -4.68 -11.22 17.35
C ASP A 117 -4.65 -9.71 17.04
N ALA A 118 -3.64 -9.23 16.32
CA ALA A 118 -3.48 -7.82 15.98
C ALA A 118 -3.87 -7.54 14.53
N PRO A 119 -5.12 -7.14 14.25
CA PRO A 119 -5.52 -6.73 12.91
C PRO A 119 -4.82 -5.42 12.53
N ARG A 120 -4.42 -5.32 11.26
CA ARG A 120 -3.76 -4.14 10.71
C ARG A 120 -4.57 -3.52 9.58
N LEU A 121 -4.50 -2.21 9.49
CA LEU A 121 -5.17 -1.43 8.47
C LEU A 121 -4.14 -0.69 7.62
N TYR A 122 -3.98 -1.13 6.39
CA TYR A 122 -3.05 -0.50 5.46
C TYR A 122 -3.76 0.37 4.44
N CYS A 123 -3.16 1.51 4.13
CA CYS A 123 -3.42 2.21 2.90
C CYS A 123 -2.18 2.13 2.02
N CYS A 124 -2.33 1.62 0.82
CA CYS A 124 -1.26 1.50 -0.16
C CYS A 124 -1.54 2.38 -1.37
N HIS A 125 -0.48 2.96 -1.93
CA HIS A 125 -0.49 3.73 -3.16
C HIS A 125 0.51 3.10 -4.12
N SER A 126 0.02 2.55 -5.23
CA SER A 126 0.78 1.68 -6.11
C SER A 126 0.78 2.21 -7.53
N LEU A 127 1.91 2.10 -8.19
CA LEU A 127 2.14 2.52 -9.57
C LEU A 127 2.79 1.38 -10.34
N ARG A 128 2.20 0.99 -11.48
CA ARG A 128 2.87 0.14 -12.46
C ARG A 128 3.66 1.01 -13.41
N THR A 129 4.94 0.75 -13.57
CA THR A 129 5.84 1.55 -14.41
C THR A 129 6.91 0.66 -15.05
N ARG A 130 7.76 1.24 -15.87
CA ARG A 130 8.93 0.55 -16.44
C ARG A 130 10.19 0.94 -15.69
N ASP A 131 11.08 -0.01 -15.54
CA ASP A 131 12.42 0.23 -14.99
C ASP A 131 13.41 0.67 -16.09
N ALA A 132 14.67 0.85 -15.70
CA ALA A 132 15.73 1.25 -16.64
C ALA A 132 16.04 0.24 -17.75
N ALA A 133 15.62 -1.02 -17.58
CA ALA A 133 15.72 -2.10 -18.57
C ALA A 133 14.41 -2.28 -19.37
N ASP A 134 13.51 -1.32 -19.31
CA ASP A 134 12.19 -1.33 -19.96
C ASP A 134 11.28 -2.48 -19.50
N GLN A 135 11.54 -3.06 -18.33
CA GLN A 135 10.71 -4.11 -17.75
C GLN A 135 9.57 -3.54 -16.91
N TRP A 136 8.38 -4.12 -17.05
CA TRP A 136 7.25 -3.76 -16.22
C TRP A 136 7.44 -4.21 -14.77
N HIS A 137 7.27 -3.28 -13.84
CA HIS A 137 7.25 -3.55 -12.41
C HIS A 137 6.20 -2.70 -11.69
N VAL A 138 5.90 -3.07 -10.46
CA VAL A 138 4.99 -2.33 -9.59
C VAL A 138 5.73 -1.80 -8.38
N LEU A 139 5.68 -0.50 -8.22
CA LEU A 139 6.10 0.20 -7.02
C LEU A 139 4.88 0.40 -6.12
N SER A 140 4.99 0.05 -4.86
CA SER A 140 3.92 0.24 -3.88
C SER A 140 4.48 0.83 -2.60
N VAL A 141 3.98 1.97 -2.21
CA VAL A 141 4.23 2.58 -0.90
C VAL A 141 2.96 2.52 -0.08
N GLY A 142 3.07 2.32 1.22
CA GLY A 142 1.90 2.29 2.06
C GLY A 142 2.22 2.58 3.53
N ILE A 143 1.16 2.75 4.30
CA ILE A 143 1.23 3.09 5.71
C ILE A 143 0.21 2.28 6.50
N ASP A 144 0.57 1.86 7.71
CA ASP A 144 -0.39 1.34 8.68
C ASP A 144 -1.12 2.52 9.33
N LEU A 145 -2.45 2.54 9.19
CA LEU A 145 -3.31 3.61 9.69
C LEU A 145 -3.71 3.42 11.15
N ALA A 146 -3.62 2.21 11.70
CA ALA A 146 -4.06 1.92 13.06
C ALA A 146 -3.39 2.82 14.11
N PRO A 147 -2.06 3.07 14.07
CA PRO A 147 -1.43 3.99 15.02
C PRO A 147 -1.93 5.43 14.92
N ALA A 148 -2.29 5.89 13.71
CA ALA A 148 -2.82 7.24 13.52
C ALA A 148 -4.26 7.38 14.00
N LEU A 149 -5.07 6.33 13.88
CA LEU A 149 -6.42 6.26 14.44
C LEU A 149 -6.36 6.32 15.98
N LEU A 150 -5.50 5.50 16.58
CA LEU A 150 -5.28 5.50 18.03
C LEU A 150 -4.82 6.86 18.55
N ALA A 151 -3.93 7.54 17.84
CA ALA A 151 -3.46 8.88 18.19
C ALA A 151 -4.58 9.95 18.15
N GLN A 152 -5.69 9.69 17.46
CA GLN A 152 -6.88 10.53 17.42
C GLN A 152 -7.94 10.09 18.46
N GLY A 153 -7.62 9.15 19.35
CA GLY A 153 -8.54 8.64 20.35
C GLY A 153 -9.63 7.71 19.78
N LEU A 154 -9.44 7.19 18.56
CA LEU A 154 -10.39 6.28 17.93
C LEU A 154 -10.03 4.82 18.23
N ASP A 155 -11.03 3.96 18.35
CA ASP A 155 -10.81 2.52 18.47
C ASP A 155 -10.45 1.93 17.10
N ALA A 156 -9.14 1.74 16.90
CA ALA A 156 -8.62 1.17 15.66
C ALA A 156 -9.09 -0.27 15.42
N ASN A 157 -9.35 -1.05 16.49
CA ASN A 157 -9.83 -2.43 16.35
C ASN A 157 -11.28 -2.47 15.89
N GLU A 158 -12.13 -1.60 16.41
CA GLU A 158 -13.53 -1.49 15.98
C GLU A 158 -13.59 -1.11 14.48
N ILE A 159 -12.81 -0.11 14.08
CA ILE A 159 -12.74 0.33 12.68
C ILE A 159 -12.27 -0.80 11.78
N VAL A 160 -11.17 -1.48 12.14
CA VAL A 160 -10.63 -2.60 11.35
C VAL A 160 -11.63 -3.75 11.28
N ASN A 161 -12.29 -4.10 12.38
CA ASN A 161 -13.30 -5.18 12.41
C ASN A 161 -14.47 -4.85 11.49
N SER A 162 -14.97 -3.61 11.52
CA SER A 162 -16.08 -3.18 10.66
C SER A 162 -15.75 -3.30 9.17
N ILE A 163 -14.51 -2.97 8.78
CA ILE A 163 -14.03 -3.12 7.40
C ILE A 163 -13.83 -4.60 7.03
N ASP A 164 -13.24 -5.40 7.93
CA ASP A 164 -13.05 -6.83 7.70
C ASP A 164 -14.38 -7.54 7.48
N ASP A 165 -15.38 -7.23 8.30
CA ASP A 165 -16.73 -7.79 8.16
C ASP A 165 -17.41 -7.40 6.84
N ALA A 166 -17.25 -6.14 6.42
CA ALA A 166 -17.75 -5.71 5.10
C ALA A 166 -17.06 -6.45 3.96
N CYS A 167 -15.74 -6.62 4.02
CA CYS A 167 -14.97 -7.37 3.04
C CYS A 167 -15.33 -8.86 3.01
N ARG A 168 -15.59 -9.47 4.18
CA ARG A 168 -15.99 -10.89 4.28
C ARG A 168 -17.34 -11.14 3.64
N ARG A 169 -18.33 -10.25 3.86
CA ARG A 169 -19.62 -10.32 3.17
C ARG A 169 -19.50 -10.18 1.67
N GLY A 170 -18.57 -9.39 1.16
CA GLY A 170 -18.30 -9.19 -0.25
C GLY A 170 -17.28 -10.16 -0.87
N GLY A 171 -17.03 -11.33 -0.24
CA GLY A 171 -16.12 -12.34 -0.81
C GLY A 171 -14.63 -11.96 -0.76
N GLY A 172 -14.25 -10.91 -0.03
CA GLY A 172 -12.86 -10.46 0.15
C GLY A 172 -12.62 -9.00 -0.20
N ASN A 173 -13.61 -8.36 -0.81
CA ASN A 173 -13.67 -6.92 -1.04
C ASN A 173 -14.99 -6.39 -0.51
N GLY A 174 -15.02 -5.15 -0.05
CA GLY A 174 -16.26 -4.55 0.45
C GLY A 174 -16.21 -3.03 0.46
N ALA A 175 -17.39 -2.42 0.33
CA ALA A 175 -17.52 -0.98 0.53
C ALA A 175 -17.11 -0.62 1.96
N LEU A 176 -16.40 0.49 2.10
CA LEU A 176 -16.02 1.00 3.42
C LEU A 176 -17.27 1.45 4.20
N PRO A 177 -17.47 0.98 5.44
CA PRO A 177 -18.49 1.51 6.31
C PRO A 177 -18.32 3.02 6.53
N ALA A 178 -19.40 3.79 6.56
CA ALA A 178 -19.34 5.24 6.65
C ALA A 178 -18.52 5.77 7.87
N PRO A 179 -18.65 5.19 9.10
CA PRO A 179 -17.80 5.59 10.22
C PRO A 179 -16.30 5.36 9.95
N ALA A 180 -15.95 4.21 9.37
CA ALA A 180 -14.56 3.89 9.01
C ALA A 180 -14.02 4.85 7.93
N ALA A 181 -14.80 5.15 6.90
CA ALA A 181 -14.43 6.11 5.86
C ALA A 181 -14.19 7.51 6.44
N THR A 182 -15.04 7.95 7.37
CA THR A 182 -14.89 9.25 8.08
C THR A 182 -13.59 9.28 8.90
N ALA A 183 -13.31 8.24 9.66
CA ALA A 183 -12.10 8.13 10.47
C ALA A 183 -10.83 8.14 9.59
N ILE A 184 -10.82 7.37 8.50
CA ILE A 184 -9.69 7.33 7.56
C ILE A 184 -9.50 8.68 6.86
N ARG A 185 -10.57 9.39 6.51
CA ARG A 185 -10.49 10.74 5.96
C ARG A 185 -9.85 11.72 6.94
N SER A 186 -10.20 11.63 8.23
CA SER A 186 -9.53 12.41 9.28
C SER A 186 -8.04 12.11 9.34
N VAL A 187 -7.65 10.83 9.31
CA VAL A 187 -6.23 10.43 9.24
C VAL A 187 -5.51 11.03 8.03
N SER A 188 -6.14 11.01 6.84
CA SER A 188 -5.58 11.63 5.63
C SER A 188 -5.24 13.11 5.84
N HIS A 189 -6.12 13.86 6.49
CA HIS A 189 -5.89 15.27 6.81
C HIS A 189 -4.76 15.46 7.82
N VAL A 190 -4.78 14.72 8.92
CA VAL A 190 -3.74 14.81 9.98
C VAL A 190 -2.36 14.44 9.46
N LEU A 191 -2.26 13.39 8.64
CA LEU A 191 -1.01 12.96 8.04
C LEU A 191 -0.60 13.79 6.83
N ASN A 192 -1.50 14.61 6.29
CA ASN A 192 -1.30 15.40 5.07
C ASN A 192 -0.91 14.52 3.86
N ILE A 193 -1.68 13.42 3.66
CA ILE A 193 -1.45 12.42 2.61
C ILE A 193 -2.72 12.23 1.80
N ASP A 194 -2.78 12.84 0.61
CA ASP A 194 -4.00 12.87 -0.20
C ASP A 194 -4.43 11.52 -0.76
N TRP A 195 -3.49 10.67 -1.11
CA TRP A 195 -3.85 9.35 -1.66
C TRP A 195 -4.53 8.42 -0.65
N ILE A 196 -4.47 8.72 0.68
CA ILE A 196 -5.30 8.02 1.67
C ILE A 196 -6.78 8.35 1.46
N ALA A 197 -7.12 9.62 1.21
CA ALA A 197 -8.50 10.01 0.93
C ALA A 197 -8.99 9.40 -0.39
N ARG A 198 -8.16 9.37 -1.43
CA ARG A 198 -8.51 8.73 -2.72
C ARG A 198 -8.75 7.22 -2.60
N ALA A 199 -8.14 6.55 -1.63
CA ALA A 199 -8.39 5.13 -1.41
C ALA A 199 -9.82 4.83 -0.95
N LEU A 200 -10.56 5.83 -0.45
CA LEU A 200 -11.96 5.69 -0.02
C LEU A 200 -12.92 5.52 -1.19
N ASP A 201 -12.50 5.87 -2.42
CA ASP A 201 -13.31 5.77 -3.63
C ASP A 201 -13.32 4.33 -4.21
N SER A 202 -12.57 3.41 -3.59
CA SER A 202 -12.45 2.03 -4.00
C SER A 202 -12.87 1.07 -2.88
N PRO A 203 -13.38 -0.12 -3.20
CA PRO A 203 -13.63 -1.13 -2.19
C PRO A 203 -12.37 -1.50 -1.42
N ALA A 204 -12.51 -1.63 -0.10
CA ALA A 204 -11.46 -2.18 0.74
C ALA A 204 -11.26 -3.68 0.46
N THR A 205 -10.08 -4.21 0.78
CA THR A 205 -9.74 -5.61 0.54
C THR A 205 -9.21 -6.28 1.80
N VAL A 206 -9.44 -7.58 1.92
CA VAL A 206 -8.72 -8.41 2.90
C VAL A 206 -7.50 -9.02 2.22
N ILE A 207 -6.34 -8.82 2.82
CA ILE A 207 -5.10 -9.49 2.43
C ILE A 207 -4.73 -10.57 3.42
N CYS A 208 -4.23 -11.69 2.89
CA CYS A 208 -3.76 -12.82 3.69
C CYS A 208 -2.23 -12.82 3.71
N PRO A 209 -1.59 -13.04 4.86
CA PRO A 209 -0.14 -13.16 4.95
C PRO A 209 0.40 -14.40 4.22
N ARG A 210 -0.45 -15.41 4.00
CA ARG A 210 -0.15 -16.65 3.25
C ARG A 210 1.09 -17.41 3.74
N SER A 211 1.45 -17.23 4.99
CA SER A 211 2.55 -17.99 5.61
C SER A 211 2.32 -19.51 5.63
N ARG A 212 1.06 -19.93 5.48
CA ARG A 212 0.62 -21.34 5.45
C ARG A 212 -0.24 -21.66 4.22
N GLY A 213 -0.09 -20.89 3.12
CA GLY A 213 -0.94 -20.99 1.94
C GLY A 213 -2.23 -20.18 2.06
N CYS A 214 -3.07 -20.23 1.01
CA CYS A 214 -4.34 -19.51 1.01
C CYS A 214 -5.36 -20.26 1.90
N PRO A 215 -5.95 -19.59 2.91
CA PRO A 215 -6.92 -20.23 3.79
C PRO A 215 -8.29 -20.45 3.11
N ARG A 216 -8.51 -19.91 1.92
CA ARG A 216 -9.77 -20.01 1.20
C ARG A 216 -9.80 -21.21 0.28
N LYS A 217 -10.91 -21.94 0.31
CA LYS A 217 -11.16 -23.05 -0.61
C LYS A 217 -11.42 -22.56 -2.05
N THR A 218 -11.98 -21.35 -2.20
CA THR A 218 -12.25 -20.71 -3.49
C THR A 218 -11.29 -19.54 -3.67
N PRO A 219 -10.58 -19.42 -4.80
CA PRO A 219 -9.71 -18.29 -5.08
C PRO A 219 -10.47 -16.95 -5.02
N CYS A 220 -9.83 -15.92 -4.46
CA CYS A 220 -10.41 -14.57 -4.36
C CYS A 220 -10.67 -13.92 -5.73
N HIS A 221 -10.18 -14.49 -6.82
CA HIS A 221 -10.29 -13.94 -8.17
C HIS A 221 -11.62 -14.29 -8.88
N THR A 222 -12.35 -15.26 -8.38
CA THR A 222 -13.60 -15.71 -9.04
C THR A 222 -14.81 -14.86 -8.66
N ALA A 223 -14.64 -13.87 -7.79
CA ALA A 223 -15.70 -12.95 -7.38
C ALA A 223 -15.73 -11.64 -8.18
N SER A 224 -15.00 -11.57 -9.29
CA SER A 224 -14.94 -10.37 -10.16
C SER A 224 -15.35 -10.78 -11.58
N ASN A 225 -16.63 -11.00 -11.78
CA ASN A 225 -17.30 -10.86 -13.08
C ASN A 225 -18.40 -9.82 -12.94
#